data_c56dc19fff676505a57afa44e7168d84
#
_entry.id   c56dc19fff676505a57afa44e7168d84
#
_cell.length_a   1.000
_cell.length_b   1.000
_cell.length_c   1.000
_cell.angle_alpha   90.00
_cell.angle_beta   90.00
_cell.angle_gamma   90.00
#
_symmetry.space_group_name_H-M   'P 1'
#
loop_
_entity.id
_entity.type
_entity.pdbx_description
1 polymer ?
#
loop_
_entity_poly.entity_id
_entity_poly.type
_entity_poly.pdbx_seq_one_letter_code
_entity_poly.pdbx_strand_id
1 'polypeptide(L)'
;MANQFRLALAGGLALAGGLTLSGAMPAIAQEPSVFVRPYWWDKPVVEGLGRAMMDVAPNRARFEVSFVETDNQSAAATKKAVARARLAYDAIRKVAGDKARVTTSVNVNAYFEQYRDKDGNILTNDRADRVKGYEARTAMTVTLTDTALAGRARAAALALAPQNSGEIYVYLEETAEMQRDILNEAAKDARERARGVASAAGAKLGDLLVIQEGSDSCMGNWSTGQAARVMNPDSNYRYAPVAAMASPAPPPPAPVASGMIDGRQVTITEADLAQLNLPNDELPRTISANVCVIYTLTK
;
A
#
# COMPACT_ATOMS: atom_id res chain seq x y z
N MET A 1 0.66 -49.90 29.33
CA MET A 1 0.25 -51.25 28.88
C MET A 1 0.85 -51.43 27.49
N ALA A 2 1.81 -52.35 27.47
CA ALA A 2 2.55 -52.72 26.27
C ALA A 2 1.73 -53.67 25.41
N ASN A 3 1.86 -53.64 24.11
CA ASN A 3 1.77 -54.85 23.32
C ASN A 3 2.62 -54.74 22.05
N GLN A 4 3.70 -55.49 22.09
CA GLN A 4 4.52 -55.87 20.94
C GLN A 4 3.86 -57.07 20.25
N PHE A 5 3.94 -57.17 18.95
CA PHE A 5 3.87 -58.43 18.24
C PHE A 5 5.00 -58.50 17.22
N ARG A 6 5.91 -59.43 17.50
CA ARG A 6 6.89 -60.03 16.60
C ARG A 6 6.27 -61.31 16.01
N LEU A 7 6.63 -61.61 14.79
CA LEU A 7 6.90 -62.96 14.24
C LEU A 7 7.00 -62.83 12.73
N ALA A 8 7.83 -63.38 11.98
CA ALA A 8 8.88 -64.37 11.95
C ALA A 8 9.00 -64.88 10.53
N LEU A 9 10.22 -65.14 10.12
CA LEU A 9 10.72 -65.68 8.86
C LEU A 9 9.97 -66.86 8.29
N ALA A 10 9.95 -66.94 6.93
CA ALA A 10 10.24 -68.15 6.11
C ALA A 10 10.37 -67.64 4.64
N GLY A 11 11.40 -67.74 3.93
CA GLY A 11 12.18 -68.77 3.35
C GLY A 11 11.56 -69.28 2.07
N GLY A 12 12.01 -68.80 0.88
CA GLY A 12 11.57 -69.34 -0.40
C GLY A 12 12.40 -68.80 -1.57
N LEU A 13 13.51 -69.53 -1.86
CA LEU A 13 14.29 -69.35 -3.10
C LEU A 13 13.47 -69.80 -4.30
N ALA A 14 13.25 -68.96 -5.31
CA ALA A 14 12.87 -69.41 -6.63
C ALA A 14 13.57 -68.53 -7.68
N LEU A 15 14.54 -69.14 -8.36
CA LEU A 15 15.14 -68.66 -9.58
C LEU A 15 14.07 -68.67 -10.71
N ALA A 16 13.87 -67.57 -11.39
CA ALA A 16 13.37 -67.57 -12.77
C ALA A 16 13.59 -66.18 -13.44
N GLY A 17 14.38 -66.19 -14.46
CA GLY A 17 14.17 -65.56 -15.76
C GLY A 17 14.09 -64.04 -15.78
N GLY A 18 15.22 -63.37 -16.03
CA GLY A 18 15.25 -61.97 -16.43
C GLY A 18 14.61 -61.76 -17.78
N LEU A 19 13.51 -61.03 -17.82
CA LEU A 19 13.08 -60.26 -18.98
C LEU A 19 13.28 -58.80 -18.64
N THR A 20 14.39 -58.22 -19.08
CA THR A 20 14.61 -56.76 -19.09
C THR A 20 13.71 -56.18 -20.17
N LEU A 21 12.50 -55.76 -19.80
CA LEU A 21 11.75 -54.80 -20.62
C LEU A 21 12.49 -53.47 -20.53
N SER A 22 13.38 -53.23 -21.47
CA SER A 22 13.92 -51.88 -21.77
C SER A 22 12.72 -51.07 -22.29
N GLY A 23 12.00 -50.42 -21.36
CA GLY A 23 11.03 -49.37 -21.66
C GLY A 23 11.77 -48.23 -22.33
N ALA A 24 11.76 -48.19 -23.65
CA ALA A 24 12.13 -47.00 -24.39
C ALA A 24 11.19 -45.88 -23.94
N MET A 25 11.66 -44.96 -23.07
CA MET A 25 10.97 -43.69 -22.82
C MET A 25 10.78 -43.03 -24.21
N PRO A 26 9.55 -42.62 -24.56
CA PRO A 26 9.40 -41.81 -25.75
C PRO A 26 10.25 -40.56 -25.55
N ALA A 27 11.24 -40.38 -26.43
CA ALA A 27 11.93 -39.11 -26.53
C ALA A 27 10.85 -38.09 -26.85
N ILE A 28 10.55 -37.19 -25.88
CA ILE A 28 9.72 -36.02 -26.11
C ILE A 28 10.52 -35.24 -27.18
N ALA A 29 10.10 -35.34 -28.41
CA ALA A 29 10.63 -34.51 -29.49
C ALA A 29 10.37 -33.06 -29.06
N GLN A 30 11.43 -32.37 -28.62
CA GLN A 30 11.39 -30.93 -28.48
C GLN A 30 11.04 -30.39 -29.86
N GLU A 31 9.81 -29.86 -30.00
CA GLU A 31 9.44 -29.13 -31.20
C GLU A 31 10.55 -28.08 -31.43
N PRO A 32 11.12 -28.04 -32.64
CA PRO A 32 12.11 -27.03 -32.95
C PRO A 32 11.43 -25.68 -32.74
N SER A 33 11.96 -24.87 -31.81
CA SER A 33 11.49 -23.49 -31.59
C SER A 33 11.63 -22.78 -32.95
N VAL A 34 10.51 -22.55 -33.62
CA VAL A 34 10.50 -21.83 -34.89
C VAL A 34 10.89 -20.41 -34.59
N PHE A 35 12.14 -20.07 -34.90
CA PHE A 35 12.63 -18.71 -34.79
C PHE A 35 11.91 -17.86 -35.84
N VAL A 36 10.87 -17.16 -35.43
CA VAL A 36 10.18 -16.20 -36.28
C VAL A 36 10.97 -14.91 -36.28
N ARG A 37 11.61 -14.59 -37.41
CA ARG A 37 12.31 -13.31 -37.57
C ARG A 37 11.33 -12.16 -37.43
N PRO A 38 11.65 -11.14 -36.59
CA PRO A 38 10.85 -9.91 -36.54
C PRO A 38 10.85 -9.23 -37.91
N TYR A 39 9.74 -8.55 -38.26
CA TYR A 39 9.56 -7.87 -39.57
C TYR A 39 10.57 -6.76 -39.84
N TRP A 40 11.27 -6.27 -38.83
CA TRP A 40 12.34 -5.24 -38.94
C TRP A 40 13.74 -5.84 -39.15
N TRP A 41 13.91 -7.16 -39.08
CA TRP A 41 15.20 -7.83 -39.16
C TRP A 41 16.05 -7.46 -40.39
N ASP A 42 15.39 -7.25 -41.52
CA ASP A 42 16.01 -6.95 -42.80
C ASP A 42 16.14 -5.43 -43.06
N LYS A 43 15.88 -4.59 -42.05
CA LYS A 43 15.94 -3.13 -42.15
C LYS A 43 17.03 -2.57 -41.24
N PRO A 44 17.76 -1.53 -41.65
CA PRO A 44 18.60 -0.80 -40.72
C PRO A 44 17.71 -0.09 -39.70
N VAL A 45 17.84 -0.44 -38.42
CA VAL A 45 17.01 0.10 -37.35
C VAL A 45 17.87 0.62 -36.20
N VAL A 46 17.28 1.48 -35.40
CA VAL A 46 17.82 1.94 -34.11
C VAL A 46 16.76 1.78 -33.04
N GLU A 47 17.16 1.27 -31.90
CA GLU A 47 16.34 1.21 -30.70
C GLU A 47 16.63 2.41 -29.80
N GLY A 48 15.59 3.01 -29.24
CA GLY A 48 15.67 4.02 -28.20
C GLY A 48 14.97 3.55 -26.94
N LEU A 49 15.69 3.52 -25.84
CA LEU A 49 15.14 3.24 -24.53
C LEU A 49 14.99 4.57 -23.78
N GLY A 50 13.76 5.01 -23.60
CA GLY A 50 13.43 6.24 -22.89
C GLY A 50 13.01 5.96 -21.46
N ARG A 51 13.38 6.87 -20.58
CA ARG A 51 13.01 6.85 -19.19
C ARG A 51 12.61 8.23 -18.72
N ALA A 52 11.48 8.32 -18.03
CA ALA A 52 11.09 9.52 -17.32
C ALA A 52 10.92 9.25 -15.84
N MET A 53 11.21 10.25 -15.03
CA MET A 53 10.98 10.27 -13.59
C MET A 53 10.35 11.61 -13.22
N MET A 54 9.34 11.57 -12.36
CA MET A 54 8.62 12.77 -11.91
C MET A 54 8.40 12.69 -10.40
N ASP A 55 8.79 13.73 -9.68
CA ASP A 55 8.50 13.85 -8.26
C ASP A 55 7.15 14.53 -8.08
N VAL A 56 6.21 13.80 -7.44
CA VAL A 56 4.83 14.24 -7.24
C VAL A 56 4.53 14.28 -5.75
N ALA A 57 3.91 15.36 -5.31
CA ALA A 57 3.45 15.47 -3.93
C ALA A 57 2.36 14.42 -3.64
N PRO A 58 2.34 13.81 -2.45
CA PRO A 58 1.26 12.92 -2.02
C PRO A 58 -0.10 13.61 -2.14
N ASN A 59 -1.11 12.89 -2.58
CA ASN A 59 -2.46 13.41 -2.79
C ASN A 59 -3.53 12.72 -1.93
N ARG A 60 -3.10 11.82 -1.05
CA ARG A 60 -3.96 11.10 -0.11
C ARG A 60 -3.32 11.06 1.26
N ALA A 61 -4.17 11.13 2.29
CA ALA A 61 -3.76 10.90 3.66
C ALA A 61 -4.71 9.92 4.35
N ARG A 62 -4.19 9.14 5.28
CA ARG A 62 -4.96 8.22 6.10
C ARG A 62 -4.47 8.26 7.53
N PHE A 63 -5.40 8.23 8.49
CA PHE A 63 -5.09 7.99 9.90
C PHE A 63 -6.18 7.16 10.56
N GLU A 64 -5.86 6.63 11.73
CA GLU A 64 -6.78 5.81 12.50
C GLU A 64 -6.91 6.37 13.92
N VAL A 65 -8.11 6.33 14.47
CA VAL A 65 -8.37 6.64 15.87
C VAL A 65 -9.30 5.61 16.47
N SER A 66 -9.16 5.33 17.76
CA SER A 66 -10.06 4.44 18.47
C SER A 66 -10.51 5.03 19.79
N PHE A 67 -11.78 4.80 20.11
CA PHE A 67 -12.39 5.17 21.36
C PHE A 67 -12.84 3.92 22.11
N VAL A 68 -12.81 3.98 23.41
CA VAL A 68 -13.28 2.89 24.28
C VAL A 68 -14.23 3.46 25.30
N GLU A 69 -15.37 2.80 25.43
CA GLU A 69 -16.41 3.11 26.40
C GLU A 69 -16.73 1.85 27.21
N THR A 70 -16.97 2.03 28.48
CA THR A 70 -17.32 0.92 29.38
C THR A 70 -18.65 1.16 30.05
N ASP A 71 -19.39 0.08 30.32
CA ASP A 71 -20.62 0.10 31.08
C ASP A 71 -20.90 -1.28 31.66
N ASN A 72 -21.78 -1.35 32.67
CA ASN A 72 -22.24 -2.62 33.23
C ASN A 72 -23.17 -3.38 32.29
N GLN A 73 -23.73 -2.71 31.28
CA GLN A 73 -24.59 -3.29 30.27
C GLN A 73 -23.99 -3.11 28.87
N SER A 74 -23.96 -4.16 28.10
CA SER A 74 -23.46 -4.16 26.72
C SER A 74 -24.15 -3.09 25.84
N ALA A 75 -25.46 -2.98 25.93
CA ALA A 75 -26.23 -1.99 25.18
C ALA A 75 -25.89 -0.54 25.58
N ALA A 76 -25.60 -0.27 26.85
CA ALA A 76 -25.21 1.05 27.33
C ALA A 76 -23.80 1.41 26.87
N ALA A 77 -22.82 0.49 26.99
CA ALA A 77 -21.47 0.65 26.47
C ALA A 77 -21.50 0.95 24.96
N THR A 78 -22.28 0.18 24.20
CA THR A 78 -22.45 0.40 22.75
C THR A 78 -23.03 1.78 22.44
N LYS A 79 -24.05 2.22 23.14
CA LYS A 79 -24.65 3.55 22.92
C LYS A 79 -23.65 4.67 23.16
N LYS A 80 -22.83 4.60 24.22
CA LYS A 80 -21.78 5.57 24.53
C LYS A 80 -20.73 5.60 23.41
N ALA A 81 -20.25 4.43 22.99
CA ALA A 81 -19.25 4.30 21.91
C ALA A 81 -19.76 4.89 20.59
N VAL A 82 -21.01 4.59 20.21
CA VAL A 82 -21.64 5.15 19.00
C VAL A 82 -21.83 6.66 19.11
N ALA A 83 -22.22 7.18 20.27
CA ALA A 83 -22.38 8.62 20.47
C ALA A 83 -21.03 9.36 20.28
N ARG A 84 -19.94 8.84 20.87
CA ARG A 84 -18.59 9.42 20.71
C ARG A 84 -18.10 9.33 19.27
N ALA A 85 -18.33 8.19 18.60
CA ALA A 85 -17.98 8.02 17.19
C ALA A 85 -18.72 9.00 16.27
N ARG A 86 -20.00 9.28 16.53
CA ARG A 86 -20.76 10.28 15.78
C ARG A 86 -20.18 11.68 15.95
N LEU A 87 -19.85 12.09 17.17
CA LEU A 87 -19.20 13.38 17.41
C LEU A 87 -17.88 13.50 16.68
N ALA A 88 -17.05 12.44 16.69
CA ALA A 88 -15.80 12.41 15.95
C ALA A 88 -16.03 12.51 14.43
N TYR A 89 -17.01 11.76 13.92
CA TYR A 89 -17.41 11.84 12.52
C TYR A 89 -17.84 13.26 12.13
N ASP A 90 -18.72 13.89 12.92
CA ASP A 90 -19.24 15.22 12.64
C ASP A 90 -18.13 16.28 12.69
N ALA A 91 -17.20 16.18 13.68
CA ALA A 91 -16.06 17.07 13.79
C ALA A 91 -15.10 16.94 12.59
N ILE A 92 -14.76 15.72 12.18
CA ILE A 92 -13.92 15.45 11.02
C ILE A 92 -14.58 15.97 9.74
N ARG A 93 -15.88 15.69 9.55
CA ARG A 93 -16.65 16.15 8.39
C ARG A 93 -16.77 17.67 8.33
N LYS A 94 -16.89 18.34 9.46
CA LYS A 94 -16.92 19.80 9.51
C LYS A 94 -15.58 20.43 9.08
N VAL A 95 -14.46 19.78 9.40
CA VAL A 95 -13.10 20.25 9.02
C VAL A 95 -12.80 19.93 7.56
N ALA A 96 -13.10 18.72 7.09
CA ALA A 96 -12.63 18.22 5.80
C ALA A 96 -13.73 18.04 4.75
N GLY A 97 -14.99 18.24 5.10
CA GLY A 97 -16.13 18.16 4.17
C GLY A 97 -16.15 16.85 3.38
N ASP A 98 -16.39 16.96 2.09
CA ASP A 98 -16.42 15.82 1.17
C ASP A 98 -15.03 15.23 0.85
N LYS A 99 -13.98 15.91 1.28
CA LYS A 99 -12.60 15.42 1.14
C LYS A 99 -12.27 14.29 2.12
N ALA A 100 -13.07 14.10 3.19
CA ALA A 100 -12.89 13.01 4.14
C ALA A 100 -13.84 11.84 3.87
N ARG A 101 -13.32 10.64 3.86
CA ARG A 101 -14.07 9.38 3.93
C ARG A 101 -13.78 8.74 5.27
N VAL A 102 -14.81 8.45 6.05
CA VAL A 102 -14.68 7.86 7.39
C VAL A 102 -15.35 6.49 7.40
N THR A 103 -14.60 5.46 7.76
CA THR A 103 -15.10 4.10 7.98
C THR A 103 -15.06 3.82 9.48
N THR A 104 -16.14 3.35 10.04
CA THR A 104 -16.28 3.09 11.48
C THR A 104 -16.69 1.65 11.73
N SER A 105 -16.04 1.02 12.71
CA SER A 105 -16.44 -0.29 13.25
C SER A 105 -16.63 -0.20 14.75
N VAL A 106 -17.51 -1.03 15.30
CA VAL A 106 -17.75 -1.16 16.75
C VAL A 106 -17.60 -2.61 17.13
N ASN A 107 -16.83 -2.87 18.19
CA ASN A 107 -16.69 -4.17 18.80
C ASN A 107 -17.01 -4.07 20.29
N VAL A 108 -17.74 -5.04 20.83
CA VAL A 108 -18.14 -5.04 22.24
C VAL A 108 -17.73 -6.37 22.86
N ASN A 109 -16.95 -6.28 23.94
CA ASN A 109 -16.46 -7.44 24.68
C ASN A 109 -16.84 -7.33 26.15
N ALA A 110 -17.17 -8.46 26.75
CA ALA A 110 -17.24 -8.54 28.21
C ALA A 110 -15.84 -8.50 28.81
N TYR A 111 -15.65 -7.80 29.92
CA TYR A 111 -14.49 -7.92 30.74
C TYR A 111 -14.86 -8.46 32.13
N PHE A 112 -13.93 -9.20 32.72
CA PHE A 112 -14.20 -10.02 33.89
C PHE A 112 -13.43 -9.52 35.10
N GLU A 113 -13.85 -9.97 36.29
CA GLU A 113 -13.14 -9.72 37.52
C GLU A 113 -11.75 -10.32 37.48
N GLN A 114 -10.77 -9.56 37.96
CA GLN A 114 -9.41 -10.02 38.13
C GLN A 114 -9.15 -10.33 39.63
N TYR A 115 -8.42 -11.37 39.91
CA TYR A 115 -7.99 -11.70 41.23
C TYR A 115 -6.48 -12.06 41.23
N ARG A 116 -5.87 -11.97 42.41
CA ARG A 116 -4.48 -12.44 42.61
C ARG A 116 -4.50 -13.85 43.19
N ASP A 117 -3.68 -14.70 42.63
CA ASP A 117 -3.42 -15.99 43.18
C ASP A 117 -2.48 -15.88 44.40
N LYS A 118 -2.21 -17.04 45.06
CA LYS A 118 -1.31 -17.12 46.21
C LYS A 118 0.14 -16.74 45.91
N ASP A 119 0.54 -16.74 44.64
CA ASP A 119 1.87 -16.44 44.15
C ASP A 119 1.96 -14.95 43.67
N GLY A 120 0.85 -14.20 43.80
CA GLY A 120 0.77 -12.80 43.46
C GLY A 120 0.44 -12.51 41.98
N ASN A 121 0.22 -13.54 41.16
CA ASN A 121 -0.12 -13.36 39.74
C ASN A 121 -1.55 -12.85 39.59
N ILE A 122 -1.76 -11.96 38.63
CA ILE A 122 -3.09 -11.47 38.29
C ILE A 122 -3.72 -12.45 37.29
N LEU A 123 -4.85 -13.04 37.72
CA LEU A 123 -5.66 -13.94 36.91
C LEU A 123 -7.02 -13.33 36.62
N THR A 124 -7.56 -13.62 35.45
CA THR A 124 -8.90 -13.20 35.04
C THR A 124 -9.89 -14.34 35.31
N ASN A 125 -11.00 -14.01 35.97
CA ASN A 125 -12.07 -14.97 36.20
C ASN A 125 -13.07 -14.89 35.05
N ASP A 126 -12.87 -15.68 34.00
CA ASP A 126 -13.64 -15.71 32.77
C ASP A 126 -15.00 -16.45 32.85
N ARG A 127 -15.46 -16.79 34.06
CA ARG A 127 -16.76 -17.39 34.24
C ARG A 127 -17.87 -16.38 33.93
N ALA A 128 -18.93 -16.84 33.30
CA ALA A 128 -20.06 -16.01 32.87
C ALA A 128 -20.74 -15.25 34.03
N ASP A 129 -20.70 -15.78 35.26
CA ASP A 129 -21.24 -15.15 36.49
C ASP A 129 -20.28 -14.10 37.09
N ARG A 130 -19.11 -13.89 36.51
CA ARG A 130 -18.07 -12.95 36.95
C ARG A 130 -17.79 -11.84 35.95
N VAL A 131 -18.71 -11.58 35.05
CA VAL A 131 -18.66 -10.40 34.17
C VAL A 131 -18.74 -9.14 35.01
N LYS A 132 -17.71 -8.31 34.97
CA LYS A 132 -17.63 -7.02 35.64
C LYS A 132 -18.31 -5.91 34.84
N GLY A 133 -18.30 -6.04 33.53
CA GLY A 133 -18.91 -5.09 32.62
C GLY A 133 -18.58 -5.40 31.16
N TYR A 134 -18.88 -4.43 30.32
CA TYR A 134 -18.67 -4.50 28.88
C TYR A 134 -17.83 -3.32 28.41
N GLU A 135 -16.90 -3.59 27.52
CA GLU A 135 -16.09 -2.61 26.83
C GLU A 135 -16.54 -2.55 25.38
N ALA A 136 -16.97 -1.37 24.92
CA ALA A 136 -17.28 -1.10 23.53
C ALA A 136 -16.13 -0.29 22.93
N ARG A 137 -15.42 -0.87 21.98
CA ARG A 137 -14.34 -0.24 21.22
C ARG A 137 -14.85 0.19 19.86
N THR A 138 -14.68 1.46 19.55
CA THR A 138 -14.93 2.00 18.22
C THR A 138 -13.60 2.27 17.54
N ALA A 139 -13.39 1.74 16.35
CA ALA A 139 -12.26 2.07 15.50
C ALA A 139 -12.75 2.85 14.28
N MET A 140 -12.09 3.97 13.99
CA MET A 140 -12.40 4.85 12.87
C MET A 140 -11.16 5.00 11.99
N THR A 141 -11.30 4.68 10.72
CA THR A 141 -10.30 4.95 9.69
C THR A 141 -10.76 6.13 8.85
N VAL A 142 -9.92 7.16 8.79
CA VAL A 142 -10.18 8.39 8.04
C VAL A 142 -9.23 8.44 6.85
N THR A 143 -9.79 8.54 5.66
CA THR A 143 -9.03 8.74 4.42
C THR A 143 -9.41 10.10 3.84
N LEU A 144 -8.39 10.88 3.45
CA LEU A 144 -8.56 12.21 2.90
C LEU A 144 -8.01 12.28 1.48
N THR A 145 -8.70 13.03 0.63
CA THR A 145 -8.27 13.36 -0.73
C THR A 145 -7.51 14.69 -0.83
N ASP A 146 -7.27 15.31 0.33
CA ASP A 146 -6.51 16.55 0.49
C ASP A 146 -5.62 16.39 1.73
N THR A 147 -4.33 16.25 1.51
CA THR A 147 -3.35 16.00 2.57
C THR A 147 -3.22 17.18 3.52
N ALA A 148 -3.41 18.42 3.05
CA ALA A 148 -3.33 19.62 3.87
C ALA A 148 -4.38 19.65 5.00
N LEU A 149 -5.48 18.93 4.85
CA LEU A 149 -6.54 18.82 5.87
C LEU A 149 -6.26 17.73 6.91
N ALA A 150 -5.27 16.87 6.70
CA ALA A 150 -5.07 15.68 7.52
C ALA A 150 -4.73 16.01 8.99
N GLY A 151 -3.85 16.97 9.23
CA GLY A 151 -3.49 17.41 10.57
C GLY A 151 -4.70 17.95 11.33
N ARG A 152 -5.49 18.84 10.72
CA ARG A 152 -6.68 19.42 11.33
C ARG A 152 -7.79 18.39 11.54
N ALA A 153 -8.00 17.48 10.60
CA ALA A 153 -8.98 16.40 10.73
C ALA A 153 -8.62 15.44 11.88
N ARG A 154 -7.31 15.12 12.01
CA ARG A 154 -6.81 14.33 13.15
C ARG A 154 -6.95 15.08 14.47
N ALA A 155 -6.64 16.38 14.50
CA ALA A 155 -6.80 17.22 15.68
C ALA A 155 -8.26 17.24 16.16
N ALA A 156 -9.24 17.28 15.26
CA ALA A 156 -10.65 17.19 15.59
C ALA A 156 -11.03 15.87 16.29
N ALA A 157 -10.41 14.77 15.87
CA ALA A 157 -10.60 13.48 16.55
C ALA A 157 -9.88 13.43 17.91
N LEU A 158 -8.65 14.00 18.00
CA LEU A 158 -7.86 14.06 19.24
C LEU A 158 -8.54 14.89 20.33
N ALA A 159 -9.29 15.94 19.96
CA ALA A 159 -10.06 16.75 20.91
C ALA A 159 -11.12 15.94 21.69
N LEU A 160 -11.50 14.76 21.20
CA LEU A 160 -12.41 13.82 21.88
C LEU A 160 -11.70 12.79 22.75
N ALA A 161 -10.42 12.98 23.01
CA ALA A 161 -9.59 12.10 23.83
C ALA A 161 -9.72 10.61 23.44
N PRO A 162 -9.30 10.20 22.21
CA PRO A 162 -9.29 8.82 21.81
C PRO A 162 -8.34 8.00 22.69
N GLN A 163 -8.64 6.73 22.88
CA GLN A 163 -7.73 5.81 23.56
C GLN A 163 -6.45 5.59 22.75
N ASN A 164 -6.57 5.57 21.43
CA ASN A 164 -5.45 5.45 20.52
C ASN A 164 -5.64 6.33 19.29
N SER A 165 -4.54 6.90 18.81
CA SER A 165 -4.49 7.66 17.57
C SER A 165 -3.22 7.28 16.81
N GLY A 166 -3.38 6.73 15.62
CA GLY A 166 -2.29 6.40 14.71
C GLY A 166 -1.63 7.64 14.12
N GLU A 167 -0.50 7.42 13.45
CA GLU A 167 0.18 8.44 12.65
C GLU A 167 -0.65 8.80 11.41
N ILE A 168 -0.37 9.98 10.85
CA ILE A 168 -0.89 10.34 9.53
C ILE A 168 0.01 9.69 8.49
N TYR A 169 -0.53 8.75 7.74
CA TYR A 169 0.13 8.13 6.60
C TYR A 169 -0.28 8.86 5.32
N VAL A 170 0.69 9.51 4.66
CA VAL A 170 0.49 10.16 3.37
C VAL A 170 0.99 9.27 2.25
N TYR A 171 0.25 9.23 1.15
CA TYR A 171 0.60 8.41 -0.01
C TYR A 171 0.13 9.06 -1.31
N LEU A 172 0.76 8.64 -2.40
CA LEU A 172 0.36 9.03 -3.74
C LEU A 172 -0.58 7.96 -4.30
N GLU A 173 -1.76 8.39 -4.70
CA GLU A 173 -2.64 7.61 -5.56
C GLU A 173 -2.42 8.13 -6.99
N GLU A 174 -1.75 7.32 -7.80
CA GLU A 174 -1.45 7.68 -9.18
C GLU A 174 -2.73 7.79 -10.00
N THR A 175 -2.89 8.93 -10.68
CA THR A 175 -4.01 9.15 -11.58
C THR A 175 -3.65 8.74 -13.01
N ALA A 176 -4.66 8.44 -13.82
CA ALA A 176 -4.45 8.16 -15.25
C ALA A 176 -3.83 9.34 -16.02
N GLU A 177 -3.99 10.57 -15.51
CA GLU A 177 -3.34 11.76 -16.07
C GLU A 177 -1.84 11.74 -15.79
N MET A 178 -1.43 11.54 -14.54
CA MET A 178 -0.02 11.41 -14.14
C MET A 178 0.69 10.31 -14.94
N GLN A 179 0.02 9.16 -15.09
CA GLN A 179 0.57 8.04 -15.85
C GLN A 179 0.74 8.39 -17.33
N ARG A 180 -0.24 9.07 -17.95
CA ARG A 180 -0.11 9.54 -19.34
C ARG A 180 1.00 10.55 -19.50
N ASP A 181 1.15 11.49 -18.57
CA ASP A 181 2.15 12.55 -18.67
C ASP A 181 3.56 11.96 -18.58
N ILE A 182 3.79 11.05 -17.62
CA ILE A 182 5.12 10.44 -17.48
C ILE A 182 5.47 9.50 -18.63
N LEU A 183 4.47 8.79 -19.20
CA LEU A 183 4.65 7.99 -20.42
C LEU A 183 4.99 8.84 -21.64
N ASN A 184 4.35 10.00 -21.78
CA ASN A 184 4.67 10.94 -22.85
C ASN A 184 6.11 11.45 -22.75
N GLU A 185 6.57 11.77 -21.55
CA GLU A 185 7.96 12.21 -21.35
C GLU A 185 8.95 11.05 -21.61
N ALA A 186 8.65 9.84 -21.18
CA ALA A 186 9.49 8.66 -21.49
C ALA A 186 9.55 8.38 -23.01
N ALA A 187 8.44 8.54 -23.73
CA ALA A 187 8.41 8.37 -25.18
C ALA A 187 9.22 9.46 -25.91
N LYS A 188 9.20 10.70 -25.43
CA LYS A 188 10.04 11.79 -25.96
C LYS A 188 11.53 11.47 -25.73
N ASP A 189 11.92 11.06 -24.53
CA ASP A 189 13.31 10.68 -24.21
C ASP A 189 13.76 9.50 -25.08
N ALA A 190 12.93 8.50 -25.30
CA ALA A 190 13.22 7.37 -26.17
C ALA A 190 13.53 7.81 -27.60
N ARG A 191 12.71 8.71 -28.15
CA ARG A 191 12.91 9.28 -29.48
C ARG A 191 14.20 10.11 -29.58
N GLU A 192 14.48 10.93 -28.58
CA GLU A 192 15.68 11.77 -28.55
C GLU A 192 16.95 10.93 -28.48
N ARG A 193 16.97 9.87 -27.67
CA ARG A 193 18.09 8.91 -27.62
C ARG A 193 18.27 8.19 -28.95
N ALA A 194 17.19 7.69 -29.55
CA ALA A 194 17.26 7.05 -30.87
C ALA A 194 17.83 8.01 -31.93
N ARG A 195 17.37 9.28 -31.92
CA ARG A 195 17.87 10.33 -32.83
C ARG A 195 19.38 10.61 -32.60
N GLY A 196 19.80 10.70 -31.32
CA GLY A 196 21.19 10.94 -30.98
C GLY A 196 22.11 9.84 -31.50
N VAL A 197 21.72 8.57 -31.29
CA VAL A 197 22.45 7.39 -31.77
C VAL A 197 22.51 7.35 -33.31
N ALA A 198 21.36 7.56 -33.97
CA ALA A 198 21.30 7.61 -35.44
C ALA A 198 22.23 8.70 -36.02
N SER A 199 22.16 9.89 -35.43
CA SER A 199 23.03 11.02 -35.86
C SER A 199 24.52 10.74 -35.65
N ALA A 200 24.89 10.16 -34.51
CA ALA A 200 26.28 9.77 -34.24
C ALA A 200 26.80 8.72 -35.22
N ALA A 201 25.92 7.85 -35.74
CA ALA A 201 26.23 6.86 -36.77
C ALA A 201 26.19 7.43 -38.21
N GLY A 202 25.96 8.74 -38.39
CA GLY A 202 25.84 9.38 -39.72
C GLY A 202 24.55 9.09 -40.47
N ALA A 203 23.51 8.65 -39.75
CA ALA A 203 22.18 8.32 -40.28
C ALA A 203 21.13 9.30 -39.74
N LYS A 204 19.95 9.30 -40.35
CA LYS A 204 18.78 10.03 -39.90
C LYS A 204 17.73 9.05 -39.36
N LEU A 205 16.92 9.52 -38.42
CA LEU A 205 15.78 8.79 -37.91
C LEU A 205 14.69 8.74 -38.98
N GLY A 206 14.24 7.55 -39.32
CA GLY A 206 13.13 7.29 -40.24
C GLY A 206 11.80 7.04 -39.52
N ASP A 207 11.01 6.10 -40.06
CA ASP A 207 9.68 5.78 -39.55
C ASP A 207 9.74 5.00 -38.25
N LEU A 208 8.78 5.27 -37.36
CA LEU A 208 8.54 4.47 -36.15
C LEU A 208 8.00 3.10 -36.54
N LEU A 209 8.63 2.04 -36.09
CA LEU A 209 8.21 0.66 -36.34
C LEU A 209 7.53 0.04 -35.11
N VAL A 210 8.06 0.28 -33.95
CA VAL A 210 7.55 -0.28 -32.66
C VAL A 210 7.60 0.80 -31.61
N ILE A 211 6.58 0.83 -30.77
CA ILE A 211 6.58 1.49 -29.48
C ILE A 211 5.99 0.53 -28.45
N GLN A 212 6.68 0.40 -27.35
CA GLN A 212 6.28 -0.49 -26.27
C GLN A 212 6.49 0.20 -24.93
N GLU A 213 5.49 0.16 -24.09
CA GLU A 213 5.57 0.53 -22.69
C GLU A 213 6.25 -0.58 -21.89
N GLY A 214 7.17 -0.24 -20.99
CA GLY A 214 7.87 -1.15 -20.12
C GLY A 214 9.37 -0.91 -20.08
N SER A 215 10.04 -1.65 -19.23
CA SER A 215 11.48 -1.48 -18.96
C SER A 215 12.40 -2.25 -19.90
N ASP A 216 11.86 -3.13 -20.71
CA ASP A 216 12.65 -4.04 -21.54
C ASP A 216 12.92 -3.47 -22.93
N SER A 217 13.99 -3.98 -23.55
CA SER A 217 14.30 -3.70 -24.94
C SER A 217 13.18 -4.20 -25.88
N CYS A 218 12.72 -3.37 -26.83
CA CYS A 218 11.77 -3.78 -27.85
C CYS A 218 12.32 -4.86 -28.78
N MET A 219 13.61 -4.85 -28.98
CA MET A 219 14.28 -5.92 -29.74
C MET A 219 14.31 -7.22 -28.97
N GLY A 220 14.02 -7.19 -27.66
CA GLY A 220 14.06 -8.35 -26.80
C GLY A 220 15.48 -8.91 -26.68
N ASN A 221 15.59 -10.10 -26.09
CA ASN A 221 16.87 -10.82 -25.99
C ASN A 221 17.22 -11.58 -27.28
N TRP A 222 16.90 -11.01 -28.44
CA TRP A 222 17.21 -11.65 -29.74
C TRP A 222 18.70 -11.87 -29.98
N SER A 223 19.54 -11.06 -29.29
CA SER A 223 21.00 -11.13 -29.44
C SER A 223 21.70 -12.06 -28.47
N THR A 224 21.10 -12.51 -27.40
CA THR A 224 21.82 -13.14 -26.28
C THR A 224 21.36 -14.54 -25.88
N GLY A 225 20.20 -15.00 -26.32
CA GLY A 225 19.67 -16.33 -25.93
C GLY A 225 19.52 -16.59 -24.42
N GLN A 226 19.55 -15.54 -23.60
CA GLN A 226 19.43 -15.64 -22.16
C GLN A 226 18.08 -15.13 -21.64
N ALA A 227 17.45 -15.96 -20.83
CA ALA A 227 16.21 -15.61 -20.12
C ALA A 227 16.42 -14.41 -19.18
N ALA A 228 15.43 -13.53 -19.18
CA ALA A 228 15.41 -12.31 -18.36
C ALA A 228 15.72 -12.58 -16.89
N ARG A 229 16.75 -11.96 -16.35
CA ARG A 229 16.96 -11.85 -14.90
C ARG A 229 16.17 -10.66 -14.41
N VAL A 230 15.23 -10.92 -13.52
CA VAL A 230 14.50 -9.90 -12.77
C VAL A 230 15.49 -9.15 -11.88
N MET A 231 15.74 -7.89 -12.15
CA MET A 231 16.49 -7.00 -11.27
C MET A 231 15.55 -6.33 -10.27
N ASN A 232 15.90 -6.46 -9.00
CA ASN A 232 15.21 -5.84 -7.86
C ASN A 232 15.66 -4.36 -7.72
N PRO A 233 14.77 -3.39 -7.59
CA PRO A 233 15.16 -2.00 -7.42
C PRO A 233 15.13 -1.60 -5.94
N ASP A 234 16.28 -1.72 -5.27
CA ASP A 234 16.54 -1.00 -4.03
C ASP A 234 17.50 0.15 -4.32
N SER A 235 17.01 1.38 -4.25
CA SER A 235 17.88 2.56 -4.16
C SER A 235 17.23 3.63 -3.27
N ASN A 236 17.81 3.75 -2.07
CA ASN A 236 17.55 4.82 -1.11
C ASN A 236 18.17 6.14 -1.59
N TYR A 237 17.37 7.19 -1.74
CA TYR A 237 17.84 8.57 -1.80
C TYR A 237 17.28 9.38 -0.62
N ARG A 238 18.18 10.07 0.10
CA ARG A 238 17.86 10.98 1.20
C ARG A 238 17.82 12.41 0.68
N TYR A 239 16.80 13.18 1.05
CA TYR A 239 16.74 14.63 0.83
C TYR A 239 16.68 15.40 2.16
N ALA A 240 17.24 16.62 2.17
CA ALA A 240 17.31 17.54 3.29
C ALA A 240 16.15 18.55 3.28
N PRO A 241 15.73 19.09 4.44
CA PRO A 241 14.52 19.90 4.57
C PRO A 241 14.75 21.41 4.33
N VAL A 242 13.71 22.09 3.84
CA VAL A 242 13.64 23.56 3.69
C VAL A 242 12.62 24.14 4.67
N ALA A 243 12.99 25.21 5.37
CA ALA A 243 12.19 25.84 6.41
C ALA A 243 11.13 26.82 5.87
N ALA A 244 9.96 26.87 6.50
CA ALA A 244 8.84 27.76 6.17
C ALA A 244 8.59 28.83 7.23
N MET A 245 8.22 30.05 6.81
CA MET A 245 7.95 31.24 7.63
C MET A 245 6.48 31.33 8.05
N ALA A 246 6.23 31.94 9.23
CA ALA A 246 4.94 32.08 9.87
C ALA A 246 4.18 33.35 9.47
N SER A 247 2.84 33.29 9.43
CA SER A 247 1.90 34.41 9.20
C SER A 247 0.94 34.62 10.38
N PRO A 248 0.34 35.83 10.56
CA PRO A 248 -0.35 36.25 11.80
C PRO A 248 -1.80 35.78 11.93
N ALA A 249 -2.32 35.80 13.17
CA ALA A 249 -3.56 35.19 13.63
C ALA A 249 -4.84 35.96 13.31
N PRO A 250 -5.97 35.28 13.02
CA PRO A 250 -7.31 35.84 12.84
C PRO A 250 -8.23 35.67 14.07
N PRO A 251 -9.48 36.27 14.05
CA PRO A 251 -10.37 36.36 15.20
C PRO A 251 -11.01 35.02 15.63
N PRO A 252 -11.65 34.94 16.82
CA PRO A 252 -12.06 33.67 17.41
C PRO A 252 -13.24 33.04 16.66
N PRO A 253 -13.13 31.76 16.31
CA PRO A 253 -14.09 31.06 15.47
C PRO A 253 -15.21 30.33 16.23
N ALA A 254 -16.31 30.08 15.54
CA ALA A 254 -17.44 29.27 16.00
C ALA A 254 -17.00 27.83 16.33
N PRO A 255 -17.71 27.12 17.26
CA PRO A 255 -17.35 25.74 17.63
C PRO A 255 -17.39 24.80 16.44
N VAL A 256 -16.39 23.94 16.34
CA VAL A 256 -16.22 22.96 15.25
C VAL A 256 -17.19 21.80 15.44
N ALA A 257 -17.42 21.36 16.64
CA ALA A 257 -18.44 20.37 16.97
C ALA A 257 -18.84 20.51 18.45
N SER A 258 -20.05 20.13 18.77
CA SER A 258 -20.52 20.02 20.15
C SER A 258 -21.50 18.86 20.31
N GLY A 259 -21.44 18.19 21.44
CA GLY A 259 -22.31 17.07 21.75
C GLY A 259 -22.17 16.62 23.20
N MET A 260 -22.95 15.61 23.57
CA MET A 260 -22.96 15.06 24.92
C MET A 260 -22.16 13.76 24.97
N ILE A 261 -21.18 13.70 25.88
CA ILE A 261 -20.45 12.48 26.23
C ILE A 261 -20.62 12.28 27.74
N ASP A 262 -21.13 11.13 28.15
CA ASP A 262 -21.39 10.77 29.55
C ASP A 262 -22.18 11.84 30.34
N GLY A 263 -23.18 12.46 29.68
CA GLY A 263 -23.97 13.52 30.28
C GLY A 263 -23.26 14.87 30.38
N ARG A 264 -22.05 15.02 29.86
CA ARG A 264 -21.31 16.28 29.79
C ARG A 264 -21.30 16.82 28.37
N GLN A 265 -21.52 18.12 28.25
CA GLN A 265 -21.37 18.78 26.96
C GLN A 265 -19.91 18.91 26.60
N VAL A 266 -19.52 18.39 25.47
CA VAL A 266 -18.18 18.54 24.87
C VAL A 266 -18.31 19.46 23.66
N THR A 267 -17.47 20.49 23.61
CA THR A 267 -17.40 21.43 22.49
C THR A 267 -16.00 21.47 21.96
N ILE A 268 -15.82 21.25 20.68
CA ILE A 268 -14.53 21.33 19.98
C ILE A 268 -14.45 22.71 19.32
N THR A 269 -13.40 23.45 19.61
CA THR A 269 -13.14 24.79 19.08
C THR A 269 -11.99 24.78 18.07
N GLU A 270 -11.88 25.85 17.27
CA GLU A 270 -10.71 26.02 16.38
C GLU A 270 -9.39 26.17 17.16
N ALA A 271 -9.44 26.68 18.40
CA ALA A 271 -8.27 26.73 19.27
C ALA A 271 -7.78 25.32 19.63
N ASP A 272 -8.70 24.38 19.90
CA ASP A 272 -8.34 22.98 20.16
C ASP A 272 -7.70 22.35 18.91
N LEU A 273 -8.23 22.62 17.72
CA LEU A 273 -7.64 22.14 16.48
C LEU A 273 -6.23 22.69 16.25
N ALA A 274 -6.03 23.98 16.50
CA ALA A 274 -4.72 24.62 16.35
C ALA A 274 -3.68 24.05 17.33
N GLN A 275 -4.09 23.77 18.58
CA GLN A 275 -3.19 23.21 19.60
C GLN A 275 -2.84 21.73 19.34
N LEU A 276 -3.77 20.96 18.77
CA LEU A 276 -3.61 19.54 18.54
C LEU A 276 -3.09 19.20 17.12
N ASN A 277 -3.01 20.20 16.24
CA ASN A 277 -2.47 20.04 14.91
C ASN A 277 -0.94 20.10 14.96
N LEU A 278 -0.30 18.97 14.65
CA LEU A 278 1.15 18.89 14.55
C LEU A 278 1.59 19.22 13.11
N PRO A 279 2.65 20.04 12.94
CA PRO A 279 3.25 20.25 11.63
C PRO A 279 3.78 18.92 11.09
N ASN A 280 3.55 18.67 9.81
CA ASN A 280 4.02 17.47 9.11
C ASN A 280 4.43 17.86 7.70
N ASP A 281 5.71 17.67 7.37
CA ASP A 281 6.23 17.89 6.03
C ASP A 281 6.06 16.61 5.20
N GLU A 282 5.50 16.76 4.01
CA GLU A 282 5.24 15.67 3.09
C GLU A 282 6.38 15.54 2.08
N LEU A 283 6.99 14.35 2.04
CA LEU A 283 8.02 14.06 1.05
C LEU A 283 7.38 13.69 -0.29
N PRO A 284 7.83 14.27 -1.42
CA PRO A 284 7.40 13.87 -2.75
C PRO A 284 7.64 12.37 -2.98
N ARG A 285 6.82 11.79 -3.83
CA ARG A 285 6.95 10.41 -4.32
C ARG A 285 7.38 10.43 -5.76
N THR A 286 8.43 9.69 -6.07
CA THR A 286 8.91 9.56 -7.44
C THR A 286 8.11 8.48 -8.16
N ILE A 287 7.46 8.85 -9.26
CA ILE A 287 6.88 7.93 -10.22
C ILE A 287 7.83 7.82 -11.41
N SER A 288 7.84 6.68 -12.10
CA SER A 288 8.71 6.45 -13.24
C SER A 288 7.99 5.69 -14.35
N ALA A 289 8.35 5.99 -15.59
CA ALA A 289 7.91 5.24 -16.75
C ALA A 289 9.10 4.95 -17.67
N ASN A 290 9.02 3.83 -18.38
CA ASN A 290 9.98 3.45 -19.41
C ASN A 290 9.22 3.16 -20.69
N VAL A 291 9.80 3.59 -21.81
CA VAL A 291 9.26 3.33 -23.14
C VAL A 291 10.40 2.92 -24.03
N CYS A 292 10.18 1.90 -24.82
CA CYS A 292 11.10 1.43 -25.82
C CYS A 292 10.50 1.73 -27.20
N VAL A 293 11.31 2.20 -28.13
CA VAL A 293 10.96 2.52 -29.52
C VAL A 293 11.95 1.92 -30.50
N ILE A 294 11.47 1.50 -31.65
CA ILE A 294 12.33 1.11 -32.78
C ILE A 294 11.98 2.00 -33.99
N TYR A 295 12.99 2.64 -34.55
CA TYR A 295 12.90 3.44 -35.78
C TYR A 295 13.72 2.83 -36.88
N THR A 296 13.29 3.01 -38.12
CA THR A 296 14.16 2.78 -39.29
C THR A 296 15.25 3.85 -39.36
N LEU A 297 16.39 3.49 -39.98
CA LEU A 297 17.43 4.45 -40.32
C LEU A 297 17.37 4.80 -41.79
N THR A 298 17.54 6.08 -42.11
CA THR A 298 17.70 6.60 -43.45
C THR A 298 19.04 7.31 -43.61
N LYS A 299 19.56 7.36 -44.82
CA LYS A 299 20.81 8.07 -45.12
C LYS A 299 20.60 9.60 -45.13
#